data_4e8fe8d6eb1a9b11479c00624001cac6
#
_entry.id   4e8fe8d6eb1a9b11479c00624001cac6
#
_cell.length_a   1.000
_cell.length_b   1.000
_cell.length_c   1.000
_cell.angle_alpha   90.00
_cell.angle_beta   90.00
_cell.angle_gamma   90.00
#
_symmetry.space_group_name_H-M   'P 1'
#
loop_
_entity.id
_entity.type
_entity.pdbx_description
1 polymer ?
#
loop_
_entity_poly.entity_id
_entity_poly.type
_entity_poly.pdbx_seq_one_letter_code
_entity_poly.pdbx_strand_id
1 'polypeptide(L)'
;MAQRQLEAARAFLAALVGDPAGAERKLVALLHPQARFMALGKQGEGAAAVTDLLLNGPNGELARKLQWREPQAVGEQVRLTGERKPGTMDRGLVVTLGFEGDAVSLVQQQRTAPPPPEATPVALPDALKRMVNGALVERHPMLVAYADRQGQPVLSFRGSVQAWSDDQLAMWIRSADGGFIQAIRQNPKVALVYRNEETKATYNFQGRARVTDDAGERQRVFDAAPDAERAHDFAMLGVAVLVDLDRVEGYSGLGPGGQVGQVRMQRDTRPAS
;
A
#
# COMPACT_ATOMS: atom_id res chain seq x y z
N MET A 1 -2.73 -39.02 10.40
CA MET A 1 -2.73 -38.24 9.14
C MET A 1 -1.93 -36.95 9.32
N ALA A 2 -2.28 -36.06 10.22
CA ALA A 2 -1.59 -34.79 10.44
C ALA A 2 -0.06 -34.86 10.69
N GLN A 3 0.41 -35.87 11.44
CA GLN A 3 1.84 -36.03 11.73
C GLN A 3 2.67 -36.31 10.46
N ARG A 4 2.21 -37.18 9.57
CA ARG A 4 2.89 -37.49 8.31
C ARG A 4 2.90 -36.30 7.37
N GLN A 5 1.78 -35.53 7.30
CA GLN A 5 1.70 -34.30 6.51
C GLN A 5 2.68 -33.24 7.02
N LEU A 6 2.83 -33.09 8.34
CA LEU A 6 3.84 -32.20 8.92
C LEU A 6 5.27 -32.63 8.60
N GLU A 7 5.56 -33.93 8.60
CA GLU A 7 6.87 -34.47 8.19
C GLU A 7 7.14 -34.21 6.71
N ALA A 8 6.15 -34.45 5.84
CA ALA A 8 6.24 -34.14 4.41
C ALA A 8 6.42 -32.62 4.18
N ALA A 9 5.74 -31.78 4.94
CA ALA A 9 5.89 -30.33 4.87
C ALA A 9 7.28 -29.84 5.32
N ARG A 10 7.89 -30.48 6.35
CA ARG A 10 9.29 -30.21 6.73
C ARG A 10 10.26 -30.62 5.62
N ALA A 11 10.06 -31.79 5.03
CA ALA A 11 10.88 -32.25 3.91
C ALA A 11 10.74 -31.34 2.70
N PHE A 12 9.51 -30.89 2.39
CA PHE A 12 9.23 -29.91 1.33
C PHE A 12 9.94 -28.58 1.58
N LEU A 13 9.84 -28.03 2.80
CA LEU A 13 10.51 -26.80 3.17
C LEU A 13 12.03 -26.92 3.06
N ALA A 14 12.59 -28.01 3.58
CA ALA A 14 14.03 -28.27 3.49
C ALA A 14 14.53 -28.39 2.04
N ALA A 15 13.72 -28.96 1.14
CA ALA A 15 14.02 -29.00 -0.28
C ALA A 15 13.91 -27.63 -0.95
N LEU A 16 12.90 -26.84 -0.60
CA LEU A 16 12.65 -25.50 -1.17
C LEU A 16 13.77 -24.50 -0.86
N VAL A 17 14.32 -24.55 0.37
CA VAL A 17 15.33 -23.58 0.85
C VAL A 17 16.76 -24.13 0.81
N GLY A 18 16.92 -25.39 0.51
CA GLY A 18 18.22 -26.07 0.48
C GLY A 18 19.07 -25.75 -0.75
N ASP A 19 20.13 -26.53 -0.93
CA ASP A 19 21.02 -26.42 -2.09
C ASP A 19 20.24 -26.62 -3.40
N PRO A 20 20.29 -25.66 -4.34
CA PRO A 20 19.60 -25.74 -5.63
C PRO A 20 19.93 -27.02 -6.43
N ALA A 21 21.16 -27.52 -6.36
CA ALA A 21 21.61 -28.68 -7.12
C ALA A 21 20.84 -29.98 -6.82
N GLY A 22 20.24 -30.09 -5.62
CA GLY A 22 19.45 -31.26 -5.23
C GLY A 22 17.97 -30.97 -5.00
N ALA A 23 17.57 -29.68 -5.01
CA ALA A 23 16.22 -29.22 -4.68
C ALA A 23 15.15 -29.76 -5.64
N GLU A 24 15.43 -29.73 -6.94
CA GLU A 24 14.48 -30.15 -7.97
C GLU A 24 14.06 -31.62 -7.78
N ARG A 25 15.01 -32.54 -7.68
CA ARG A 25 14.73 -33.98 -7.49
C ARG A 25 13.94 -34.25 -6.21
N LYS A 26 14.29 -33.53 -5.12
CA LYS A 26 13.61 -33.68 -3.81
C LYS A 26 12.18 -33.17 -3.87
N LEU A 27 11.95 -32.01 -4.49
CA LEU A 27 10.61 -31.43 -4.64
C LEU A 27 9.72 -32.30 -5.53
N VAL A 28 10.22 -32.75 -6.68
CA VAL A 28 9.47 -33.67 -7.58
C VAL A 28 9.03 -34.93 -6.83
N ALA A 29 9.90 -35.50 -5.98
CA ALA A 29 9.57 -36.71 -5.23
C ALA A 29 8.51 -36.51 -4.13
N LEU A 30 8.33 -35.28 -3.65
CA LEU A 30 7.32 -34.92 -2.63
C LEU A 30 5.99 -34.48 -3.21
N LEU A 31 5.97 -34.13 -4.50
CA LEU A 31 4.77 -33.61 -5.17
C LEU A 31 3.95 -34.75 -5.76
N HIS A 32 2.63 -34.62 -5.68
CA HIS A 32 1.75 -35.51 -6.44
C HIS A 32 1.94 -35.30 -7.95
N PRO A 33 1.83 -36.33 -8.79
CA PRO A 33 2.02 -36.18 -10.26
C PRO A 33 1.12 -35.07 -10.88
N GLN A 34 -0.06 -34.86 -10.33
CA GLN A 34 -1.01 -33.80 -10.73
C GLN A 34 -1.02 -32.61 -9.77
N ALA A 35 0.08 -32.35 -9.06
CA ALA A 35 0.16 -31.23 -8.14
C ALA A 35 -0.16 -29.89 -8.83
N ARG A 36 -0.80 -28.97 -8.11
CA ARG A 36 -1.15 -27.64 -8.59
C ARG A 36 -0.42 -26.56 -7.82
N PHE A 37 -0.06 -25.51 -8.53
CA PHE A 37 0.61 -24.33 -7.98
C PHE A 37 -0.21 -23.06 -8.27
N MET A 38 -0.26 -22.14 -7.28
CA MET A 38 -0.91 -20.83 -7.40
C MET A 38 -0.11 -19.77 -6.67
N ALA A 39 0.34 -18.73 -7.36
CA ALA A 39 1.00 -17.55 -6.78
C ALA A 39 0.99 -16.36 -7.75
N LEU A 40 0.66 -15.16 -7.26
CA LEU A 40 0.83 -13.88 -8.00
C LEU A 40 0.35 -13.93 -9.47
N GLY A 41 -0.82 -14.52 -9.71
CA GLY A 41 -1.36 -14.68 -11.08
C GLY A 41 -0.66 -15.75 -11.92
N LYS A 42 0.28 -16.52 -11.37
CA LYS A 42 0.88 -17.69 -11.98
C LYS A 42 0.21 -18.97 -11.48
N GLN A 43 -0.04 -19.85 -12.39
CA GLN A 43 -0.58 -21.18 -12.11
C GLN A 43 0.25 -22.23 -12.85
N GLY A 44 0.33 -23.42 -12.30
CA GLY A 44 1.00 -24.56 -12.91
C GLY A 44 0.41 -25.87 -12.44
N GLU A 45 0.50 -26.89 -13.27
CA GLU A 45 0.01 -28.25 -12.99
C GLU A 45 1.06 -29.28 -13.38
N GLY A 46 1.17 -30.32 -12.57
CA GLY A 46 2.16 -31.37 -12.69
C GLY A 46 3.42 -31.10 -11.87
N ALA A 47 4.03 -32.18 -11.33
CA ALA A 47 5.14 -32.08 -10.40
C ALA A 47 6.36 -31.30 -10.97
N ALA A 48 6.69 -31.47 -12.23
CA ALA A 48 7.82 -30.79 -12.87
C ALA A 48 7.56 -29.30 -13.02
N ALA A 49 6.36 -28.87 -13.51
CA ALA A 49 5.99 -27.48 -13.68
C ALA A 49 5.88 -26.76 -12.33
N VAL A 50 5.32 -27.43 -11.31
CA VAL A 50 5.22 -26.88 -9.94
C VAL A 50 6.61 -26.67 -9.36
N THR A 51 7.53 -27.62 -9.56
CA THR A 51 8.92 -27.51 -9.11
C THR A 51 9.64 -26.33 -9.76
N ASP A 52 9.51 -26.15 -11.06
CA ASP A 52 10.10 -25.00 -11.76
C ASP A 52 9.56 -23.67 -11.20
N LEU A 53 8.23 -23.55 -10.99
CA LEU A 53 7.61 -22.38 -10.41
C LEU A 53 8.04 -22.11 -8.95
N LEU A 54 8.34 -23.17 -8.19
CA LEU A 54 8.88 -23.05 -6.83
C LEU A 54 10.31 -22.54 -6.80
N LEU A 55 11.15 -22.99 -7.70
CA LEU A 55 12.58 -22.68 -7.72
C LEU A 55 12.90 -21.40 -8.51
N ASN A 56 12.29 -21.23 -9.67
CA ASN A 56 12.59 -20.18 -10.66
C ASN A 56 11.43 -19.16 -10.81
N GLY A 57 10.29 -19.42 -10.21
CA GLY A 57 9.13 -18.56 -10.27
C GLY A 57 9.22 -17.33 -9.35
N PRO A 58 8.11 -16.56 -9.22
CA PRO A 58 8.10 -15.22 -8.60
C PRO A 58 8.63 -15.17 -7.16
N ASN A 59 8.57 -16.28 -6.44
CA ASN A 59 8.94 -16.34 -5.01
C ASN A 59 10.14 -17.26 -4.73
N GLY A 60 10.76 -17.88 -5.73
CA GLY A 60 11.84 -18.85 -5.53
C GLY A 60 13.06 -18.26 -4.82
N GLU A 61 13.52 -17.10 -5.27
CA GLU A 61 14.62 -16.38 -4.62
C GLU A 61 14.23 -15.87 -3.22
N LEU A 62 13.01 -15.32 -3.09
CA LEU A 62 12.49 -14.86 -1.82
C LEU A 62 12.45 -15.97 -0.77
N ALA A 63 11.94 -17.14 -1.14
CA ALA A 63 11.82 -18.29 -0.22
C ALA A 63 13.16 -18.67 0.43
N ARG A 64 14.26 -18.56 -0.30
CA ARG A 64 15.61 -18.87 0.20
C ARG A 64 16.19 -17.83 1.15
N LYS A 65 15.65 -16.59 1.14
CA LYS A 65 16.13 -15.48 1.98
C LYS A 65 15.43 -15.41 3.33
N LEU A 66 14.26 -16.05 3.46
CA LEU A 66 13.40 -15.94 4.64
C LEU A 66 13.86 -16.83 5.80
N GLN A 67 13.46 -16.46 7.00
CA GLN A 67 13.50 -17.31 8.19
C GLN A 67 12.18 -18.06 8.32
N TRP A 68 12.22 -19.38 8.28
CA TRP A 68 11.00 -20.19 8.29
C TRP A 68 10.69 -20.67 9.70
N ARG A 69 9.42 -20.58 10.07
CA ARG A 69 8.88 -21.17 11.28
C ARG A 69 8.58 -22.66 11.07
N GLU A 70 8.40 -23.36 12.18
CA GLU A 70 7.91 -24.74 12.14
C GLU A 70 6.57 -24.82 11.39
N PRO A 71 6.38 -25.83 10.51
CA PRO A 71 5.13 -26.06 9.81
C PRO A 71 3.96 -26.26 10.79
N GLN A 72 2.82 -25.67 10.47
CA GLN A 72 1.61 -25.72 11.29
C GLN A 72 0.46 -26.37 10.51
N ALA A 73 -0.21 -27.35 11.14
CA ALA A 73 -1.45 -27.91 10.61
C ALA A 73 -2.60 -26.89 10.77
N VAL A 74 -3.33 -26.66 9.69
CA VAL A 74 -4.50 -25.76 9.66
C VAL A 74 -5.62 -26.48 8.91
N GLY A 75 -6.53 -27.12 9.63
CA GLY A 75 -7.52 -28.03 9.05
C GLY A 75 -6.84 -29.22 8.36
N GLU A 76 -7.16 -29.46 7.10
CA GLU A 76 -6.59 -30.50 6.25
C GLU A 76 -5.30 -30.08 5.51
N GLN A 77 -4.82 -28.87 5.77
CA GLN A 77 -3.67 -28.27 5.11
C GLN A 77 -2.53 -28.03 6.09
N VAL A 78 -1.33 -27.82 5.57
CA VAL A 78 -0.18 -27.38 6.35
C VAL A 78 0.28 -26.01 5.86
N ARG A 79 0.45 -25.09 6.81
CA ARG A 79 0.95 -23.74 6.57
C ARG A 79 2.43 -23.65 6.93
N LEU A 80 3.21 -23.13 5.98
CA LEU A 80 4.61 -22.74 6.17
C LEU A 80 4.65 -21.21 6.21
N THR A 81 5.30 -20.65 7.22
CA THR A 81 5.42 -19.19 7.37
C THR A 81 6.88 -18.80 7.32
N GLY A 82 7.27 -18.13 6.25
CA GLY A 82 8.58 -17.53 6.08
C GLY A 82 8.55 -16.06 6.46
N GLU A 83 9.35 -15.68 7.45
CA GLU A 83 9.48 -14.31 7.93
C GLU A 83 10.72 -13.65 7.33
N ARG A 84 10.62 -12.37 7.05
CA ARG A 84 11.77 -11.58 6.63
C ARG A 84 12.81 -11.51 7.75
N LYS A 85 14.08 -11.43 7.38
CA LYS A 85 15.14 -11.13 8.34
C LYS A 85 15.00 -9.70 8.84
N PRO A 86 15.23 -9.44 10.12
CA PRO A 86 15.26 -8.06 10.64
C PRO A 86 16.19 -7.16 9.81
N GLY A 87 15.77 -5.93 9.57
CA GLY A 87 16.56 -4.95 8.80
C GLY A 87 16.50 -5.11 7.28
N THR A 88 15.79 -6.10 6.73
CA THR A 88 15.58 -6.23 5.27
C THR A 88 14.24 -5.66 4.84
N MET A 89 14.14 -5.23 3.57
CA MET A 89 12.90 -4.77 2.95
C MET A 89 12.12 -5.90 2.28
N ASP A 90 12.56 -7.15 2.44
CA ASP A 90 11.88 -8.32 1.89
C ASP A 90 10.47 -8.47 2.50
N ARG A 91 9.57 -9.08 1.74
CA ARG A 91 8.26 -9.48 2.23
C ARG A 91 8.36 -10.86 2.83
N GLY A 92 7.52 -11.19 3.80
CA GLY A 92 7.33 -12.57 4.20
C GLY A 92 6.58 -13.37 3.14
N LEU A 93 6.59 -14.69 3.28
CA LEU A 93 5.91 -15.63 2.40
C LEU A 93 5.14 -16.66 3.23
N VAL A 94 3.86 -16.82 2.93
CA VAL A 94 3.05 -17.93 3.44
C VAL A 94 2.90 -18.94 2.32
N VAL A 95 3.22 -20.19 2.59
CA VAL A 95 2.98 -21.32 1.68
C VAL A 95 1.97 -22.26 2.34
N THR A 96 0.86 -22.49 1.66
CA THR A 96 -0.15 -23.46 2.09
C THR A 96 -0.04 -24.71 1.24
N LEU A 97 0.14 -25.85 1.89
CA LEU A 97 0.26 -27.16 1.27
C LEU A 97 -1.03 -27.95 1.48
N GLY A 98 -1.65 -28.40 0.39
CA GLY A 98 -2.68 -29.44 0.41
C GLY A 98 -2.06 -30.78 0.07
N PHE A 99 -2.68 -31.86 0.56
CA PHE A 99 -2.16 -33.21 0.43
C PHE A 99 -3.19 -34.17 -0.17
N GLU A 100 -2.68 -35.13 -0.93
CA GLU A 100 -3.40 -36.32 -1.33
C GLU A 100 -2.59 -37.52 -0.87
N GLY A 101 -3.06 -38.20 0.18
CA GLY A 101 -2.24 -39.11 0.95
C GLY A 101 -1.09 -38.37 1.64
N ASP A 102 0.15 -38.82 1.36
CA ASP A 102 1.38 -38.21 1.88
C ASP A 102 2.04 -37.27 0.85
N ALA A 103 1.51 -37.19 -0.39
CA ALA A 103 2.04 -36.33 -1.45
C ALA A 103 1.41 -34.94 -1.44
N VAL A 104 2.21 -33.92 -1.72
CA VAL A 104 1.73 -32.53 -1.83
C VAL A 104 0.98 -32.37 -3.15
N SER A 105 -0.33 -32.17 -3.10
CA SER A 105 -1.21 -32.00 -4.27
C SER A 105 -1.52 -30.53 -4.60
N LEU A 106 -1.32 -29.62 -3.65
CA LEU A 106 -1.55 -28.20 -3.84
C LEU A 106 -0.46 -27.39 -3.15
N VAL A 107 0.07 -26.41 -3.86
CA VAL A 107 0.96 -25.39 -3.31
C VAL A 107 0.37 -24.00 -3.61
N GLN A 108 0.00 -23.28 -2.59
CA GLN A 108 -0.42 -21.89 -2.70
C GLN A 108 0.60 -20.98 -2.02
N GLN A 109 1.04 -19.95 -2.71
CA GLN A 109 2.00 -18.99 -2.17
C GLN A 109 1.40 -17.59 -2.13
N GLN A 110 1.53 -16.93 -0.98
CA GLN A 110 1.08 -15.57 -0.76
C GLN A 110 2.16 -14.77 -0.06
N ARG A 111 2.59 -13.66 -0.67
CA ARG A 111 3.47 -12.71 0.01
C ARG A 111 2.70 -11.97 1.10
N THR A 112 3.32 -11.82 2.27
CA THR A 112 2.75 -10.95 3.31
C THR A 112 3.04 -9.48 2.99
N ALA A 113 2.21 -8.58 3.51
CA ALA A 113 2.53 -7.16 3.48
C ALA A 113 3.83 -6.93 4.28
N PRO A 114 4.73 -6.04 3.84
CA PRO A 114 5.82 -5.60 4.70
C PRO A 114 5.22 -4.91 5.93
N PRO A 115 5.87 -4.99 7.10
CA PRO A 115 5.44 -4.18 8.23
C PRO A 115 5.51 -2.70 7.82
N PRO A 116 4.59 -1.88 8.33
CA PRO A 116 4.65 -0.45 8.09
C PRO A 116 5.99 0.09 8.61
N PRO A 117 6.61 1.06 7.92
CA PRO A 117 7.81 1.73 8.43
C PRO A 117 7.50 2.42 9.76
N GLU A 118 8.53 2.68 10.55
CA GLU A 118 8.38 3.54 11.72
C GLU A 118 7.82 4.91 11.31
N ALA A 119 6.95 5.48 12.14
CA ALA A 119 6.40 6.78 11.87
C ALA A 119 7.47 7.86 12.08
N THR A 120 7.60 8.76 11.11
CA THR A 120 8.40 9.98 11.23
C THR A 120 7.46 11.18 11.46
N PRO A 121 7.95 12.33 11.97
CA PRO A 121 7.18 13.56 11.99
C PRO A 121 6.64 13.90 10.59
N VAL A 122 5.46 14.55 10.54
CA VAL A 122 4.90 14.99 9.26
C VAL A 122 5.81 16.05 8.65
N ALA A 123 6.44 15.70 7.52
CA ALA A 123 7.24 16.58 6.71
C ALA A 123 7.21 16.06 5.26
N LEU A 124 6.40 16.69 4.42
CA LEU A 124 6.21 16.29 3.02
C LEU A 124 7.52 16.46 2.23
N PRO A 125 8.10 15.37 1.70
CA PRO A 125 9.27 15.48 0.82
C PRO A 125 8.92 16.26 -0.45
N ASP A 126 9.91 16.94 -1.05
CA ASP A 126 9.71 17.72 -2.28
C ASP A 126 9.14 16.89 -3.43
N ALA A 127 9.54 15.62 -3.53
CA ALA A 127 8.97 14.72 -4.53
C ALA A 127 7.45 14.54 -4.35
N LEU A 128 6.97 14.40 -3.11
CA LEU A 128 5.55 14.26 -2.83
C LEU A 128 4.80 15.58 -3.03
N LYS A 129 5.40 16.73 -2.67
CA LYS A 129 4.83 18.05 -2.97
C LYS A 129 4.66 18.25 -4.48
N ARG A 130 5.65 17.87 -5.29
CA ARG A 130 5.55 17.94 -6.76
C ARG A 130 4.42 17.06 -7.30
N MET A 131 4.26 15.83 -6.79
CA MET A 131 3.16 14.94 -7.18
C MET A 131 1.79 15.57 -6.87
N VAL A 132 1.62 16.14 -5.69
CA VAL A 132 0.37 16.80 -5.28
C VAL A 132 0.10 18.01 -6.19
N ASN A 133 1.09 18.87 -6.40
CA ASN A 133 0.93 20.09 -7.20
C ASN A 133 0.70 19.80 -8.70
N GLY A 134 1.26 18.69 -9.21
CA GLY A 134 1.07 18.24 -10.60
C GLY A 134 -0.21 17.43 -10.82
N ALA A 135 -0.92 17.03 -9.77
CA ALA A 135 -1.96 16.01 -9.82
C ALA A 135 -3.04 16.27 -10.88
N LEU A 136 -3.57 17.49 -10.99
CA LEU A 136 -4.59 17.82 -12.00
C LEU A 136 -4.02 17.81 -13.41
N VAL A 137 -2.87 18.43 -13.61
CA VAL A 137 -2.21 18.57 -14.93
C VAL A 137 -1.82 17.20 -15.49
N GLU A 138 -1.38 16.31 -14.62
CA GLU A 138 -1.03 14.93 -14.93
C GLU A 138 -2.25 14.00 -15.00
N ARG A 139 -3.48 14.53 -14.89
CA ARG A 139 -4.76 13.80 -14.94
C ARG A 139 -4.98 12.81 -13.80
N HIS A 140 -4.42 13.11 -12.64
CA HIS A 140 -4.60 12.37 -11.39
C HIS A 140 -5.22 13.24 -10.30
N PRO A 141 -6.39 13.89 -10.54
CA PRO A 141 -7.00 14.79 -9.56
C PRO A 141 -7.20 14.07 -8.24
N MET A 142 -6.90 14.76 -7.14
CA MET A 142 -6.99 14.16 -5.82
C MET A 142 -8.45 13.94 -5.40
N LEU A 143 -8.68 12.83 -4.72
CA LEU A 143 -9.96 12.50 -4.09
C LEU A 143 -9.97 12.99 -2.65
N VAL A 144 -10.99 13.73 -2.26
CA VAL A 144 -11.20 14.21 -0.88
C VAL A 144 -12.41 13.50 -0.28
N ALA A 145 -12.21 12.96 0.92
CA ALA A 145 -13.22 12.32 1.75
C ALA A 145 -13.52 13.18 2.98
N TYR A 146 -14.79 13.31 3.32
CA TYR A 146 -15.28 13.99 4.52
C TYR A 146 -16.61 13.40 4.96
N ALA A 147 -17.06 13.68 6.18
CA ALA A 147 -18.41 13.34 6.62
C ALA A 147 -19.32 14.56 6.46
N ASP A 148 -20.49 14.37 5.87
CA ASP A 148 -21.49 15.44 5.79
C ASP A 148 -22.13 15.75 7.16
N ARG A 149 -23.09 16.67 7.20
CA ARG A 149 -23.78 17.08 8.43
C ARG A 149 -24.58 15.94 9.09
N GLN A 150 -24.94 14.91 8.35
CA GLN A 150 -25.62 13.71 8.83
C GLN A 150 -24.64 12.60 9.23
N GLY A 151 -23.32 12.83 9.09
CA GLY A 151 -22.28 11.83 9.34
C GLY A 151 -22.06 10.85 8.17
N GLN A 152 -22.72 11.07 7.02
CA GLN A 152 -22.57 10.25 5.84
C GLN A 152 -21.19 10.52 5.19
N PRO A 153 -20.36 9.50 4.92
CA PRO A 153 -19.13 9.68 4.16
C PRO A 153 -19.41 10.16 2.73
N VAL A 154 -18.69 11.20 2.32
CA VAL A 154 -18.77 11.80 0.98
C VAL A 154 -17.38 11.77 0.36
N LEU A 155 -17.32 11.47 -0.93
CA LEU A 155 -16.11 11.49 -1.74
C LEU A 155 -16.30 12.49 -2.90
N SER A 156 -15.29 13.32 -3.17
CA SER A 156 -15.32 14.23 -4.31
C SER A 156 -13.93 14.50 -4.84
N PHE A 157 -13.78 14.57 -6.16
CA PHE A 157 -12.54 14.99 -6.78
C PHE A 157 -12.31 16.49 -6.58
N ARG A 158 -11.05 16.87 -6.36
CA ARG A 158 -10.59 18.25 -6.20
C ARG A 158 -9.35 18.48 -7.06
N GLY A 159 -9.47 19.32 -8.06
CA GLY A 159 -8.37 19.68 -8.95
C GLY A 159 -7.41 20.71 -8.37
N SER A 160 -7.88 21.49 -7.40
CA SER A 160 -7.13 22.62 -6.82
C SER A 160 -6.24 22.25 -5.62
N VAL A 161 -6.14 20.96 -5.26
CA VAL A 161 -5.30 20.55 -4.13
C VAL A 161 -3.83 20.82 -4.44
N GLN A 162 -3.13 21.43 -3.48
CA GLN A 162 -1.73 21.79 -3.57
C GLN A 162 -1.01 21.57 -2.25
N ALA A 163 0.29 21.34 -2.27
CA ALA A 163 1.13 21.35 -1.09
C ALA A 163 1.35 22.80 -0.65
N TRP A 164 1.00 23.11 0.61
CA TRP A 164 1.08 24.46 1.15
C TRP A 164 2.36 24.70 1.95
N SER A 165 2.69 23.75 2.80
CA SER A 165 3.92 23.74 3.59
C SER A 165 4.46 22.30 3.70
N ASP A 166 5.39 22.08 4.62
CA ASP A 166 5.90 20.74 4.91
C ASP A 166 4.85 19.84 5.58
N ASP A 167 3.88 20.42 6.24
CA ASP A 167 2.88 19.69 7.03
C ASP A 167 1.43 20.11 6.73
N GLN A 168 1.22 20.84 5.63
CA GLN A 168 -0.11 21.33 5.23
C GLN A 168 -0.36 21.13 3.73
N LEU A 169 -1.61 20.87 3.39
CA LEU A 169 -2.16 21.03 2.04
C LEU A 169 -3.11 22.22 2.00
N ALA A 170 -3.37 22.73 0.80
CA ALA A 170 -4.37 23.73 0.54
C ALA A 170 -5.25 23.38 -0.65
N MET A 171 -6.43 23.96 -0.74
CA MET A 171 -7.30 23.84 -1.91
C MET A 171 -8.21 25.05 -2.04
N TRP A 172 -8.56 25.40 -3.27
CA TRP A 172 -9.57 26.40 -3.58
C TRP A 172 -10.95 25.75 -3.70
N ILE A 173 -11.94 26.27 -2.97
CA ILE A 173 -13.32 25.78 -2.99
C ILE A 173 -14.24 26.88 -3.50
N ARG A 174 -14.80 26.69 -4.70
CA ARG A 174 -15.62 27.69 -5.41
C ARG A 174 -16.91 28.08 -4.68
N SER A 175 -17.54 27.16 -3.96
CA SER A 175 -18.78 27.42 -3.22
C SER A 175 -18.45 27.69 -1.75
N ALA A 176 -18.39 28.97 -1.37
CA ALA A 176 -18.03 29.40 -0.02
C ALA A 176 -19.01 28.93 1.07
N ASP A 177 -20.23 28.59 0.70
CA ASP A 177 -21.32 28.12 1.56
C ASP A 177 -21.80 26.71 1.17
N GLY A 178 -21.05 26.03 0.28
CA GLY A 178 -21.38 24.69 -0.21
C GLY A 178 -21.29 23.60 0.88
N GLY A 179 -21.85 22.44 0.58
CA GLY A 179 -21.94 21.31 1.51
C GLY A 179 -20.60 20.90 2.12
N PHE A 180 -19.49 20.94 1.35
CA PHE A 180 -18.16 20.66 1.88
C PHE A 180 -17.73 21.65 2.96
N ILE A 181 -17.92 22.97 2.72
CA ILE A 181 -17.57 24.01 3.69
C ILE A 181 -18.41 23.89 4.96
N GLN A 182 -19.71 23.62 4.81
CA GLN A 182 -20.59 23.39 5.96
C GLN A 182 -20.17 22.15 6.76
N ALA A 183 -19.76 21.08 6.06
CA ALA A 183 -19.31 19.84 6.68
C ALA A 183 -18.01 20.03 7.50
N ILE A 184 -16.98 20.66 6.92
CA ILE A 184 -15.70 20.86 7.62
C ILE A 184 -15.79 21.84 8.80
N ARG A 185 -16.75 22.78 8.79
CA ARG A 185 -17.04 23.65 9.94
C ARG A 185 -17.60 22.86 11.12
N GLN A 186 -18.34 21.80 10.87
CA GLN A 186 -18.91 20.91 11.91
C GLN A 186 -17.92 19.81 12.31
N ASN A 187 -17.28 19.17 11.33
CA ASN A 187 -16.27 18.12 11.53
C ASN A 187 -15.09 18.38 10.60
N PRO A 188 -13.99 18.94 11.13
CA PRO A 188 -12.85 19.30 10.30
C PRO A 188 -12.05 18.10 9.75
N LYS A 189 -12.30 16.89 10.22
CA LYS A 189 -11.56 15.71 9.80
C LYS A 189 -11.81 15.38 8.33
N VAL A 190 -10.72 15.33 7.57
CA VAL A 190 -10.73 14.98 6.14
C VAL A 190 -9.66 13.96 5.82
N ALA A 191 -9.86 13.22 4.75
CA ALA A 191 -8.82 12.41 4.15
C ALA A 191 -8.71 12.73 2.67
N LEU A 192 -7.48 12.73 2.14
CA LEU A 192 -7.22 12.93 0.72
C LEU A 192 -6.41 11.76 0.18
N VAL A 193 -6.65 11.40 -1.07
CA VAL A 193 -5.91 10.33 -1.75
C VAL A 193 -5.31 10.88 -3.04
N TYR A 194 -4.00 10.71 -3.17
CA TYR A 194 -3.29 10.78 -4.45
C TYR A 194 -3.10 9.37 -5.00
N ARG A 195 -3.42 9.16 -6.26
CA ARG A 195 -3.17 7.90 -6.96
C ARG A 195 -2.67 8.16 -8.36
N ASN A 196 -1.53 7.56 -8.70
CA ASN A 196 -1.01 7.52 -10.06
C ASN A 196 -0.85 6.05 -10.50
N GLU A 197 -1.62 5.64 -11.50
CA GLU A 197 -1.65 4.25 -11.98
C GLU A 197 -0.39 3.88 -12.78
N GLU A 198 0.27 4.84 -13.40
CA GLU A 198 1.47 4.58 -14.19
C GLU A 198 2.66 4.27 -13.28
N THR A 199 2.88 5.11 -12.29
CA THR A 199 3.96 4.96 -11.31
C THR A 199 3.60 4.04 -10.14
N LYS A 200 2.33 3.58 -10.06
CA LYS A 200 1.78 2.83 -8.93
C LYS A 200 1.90 3.54 -7.58
N ALA A 201 2.07 4.85 -7.60
CA ALA A 201 2.13 5.66 -6.38
C ALA A 201 0.74 5.81 -5.77
N THR A 202 0.66 5.65 -4.46
CA THR A 202 -0.56 5.86 -3.68
C THR A 202 -0.20 6.49 -2.35
N TYR A 203 -0.82 7.63 -2.05
CA TYR A 203 -0.63 8.33 -0.79
C TYR A 203 -1.98 8.73 -0.20
N ASN A 204 -2.14 8.47 1.09
CA ASN A 204 -3.27 8.90 1.91
C ASN A 204 -2.79 10.00 2.85
N PHE A 205 -3.49 11.11 2.84
CA PHE A 205 -3.28 12.25 3.71
C PHE A 205 -4.50 12.36 4.62
N GLN A 206 -4.30 12.42 5.91
CA GLN A 206 -5.36 12.62 6.90
C GLN A 206 -5.05 13.86 7.71
N GLY A 207 -6.06 14.69 7.96
CA GLY A 207 -5.84 15.93 8.66
C GLY A 207 -7.13 16.67 9.00
N ARG A 208 -6.96 17.91 9.36
CA ARG A 208 -8.05 18.81 9.75
C ARG A 208 -8.12 20.00 8.81
N ALA A 209 -9.25 20.11 8.11
CA ALA A 209 -9.53 21.18 7.17
C ALA A 209 -10.11 22.40 7.90
N ARG A 210 -9.66 23.59 7.53
CA ARG A 210 -10.21 24.87 7.97
C ARG A 210 -10.27 25.86 6.82
N VAL A 211 -11.28 26.68 6.80
CA VAL A 211 -11.30 27.87 5.93
C VAL A 211 -10.36 28.90 6.53
N THR A 212 -9.53 29.54 5.69
CA THR A 212 -8.73 30.68 6.16
C THR A 212 -9.47 31.99 5.94
N ASP A 213 -9.41 32.85 6.95
CA ASP A 213 -9.92 34.24 6.88
C ASP A 213 -8.82 35.26 6.50
N ASP A 214 -7.55 34.79 6.40
CA ASP A 214 -6.43 35.61 5.98
C ASP A 214 -6.47 35.89 4.48
N ALA A 215 -6.56 37.14 4.09
CA ALA A 215 -6.67 37.54 2.68
C ALA A 215 -5.42 37.22 1.88
N GLY A 216 -4.21 37.25 2.49
CA GLY A 216 -2.97 36.94 1.85
C GLY A 216 -2.84 35.44 1.61
N GLU A 217 -3.22 34.57 2.57
CA GLU A 217 -3.29 33.13 2.39
C GLU A 217 -4.31 32.79 1.28
N ARG A 218 -5.50 33.38 1.35
CA ARG A 218 -6.55 33.17 0.36
C ARG A 218 -6.07 33.51 -1.05
N GLN A 219 -5.40 34.65 -1.24
CA GLN A 219 -4.86 35.05 -2.53
C GLN A 219 -3.79 34.05 -3.01
N ARG A 220 -2.84 33.69 -2.16
CA ARG A 220 -1.77 32.74 -2.52
C ARG A 220 -2.32 31.36 -2.90
N VAL A 221 -3.35 30.85 -2.19
CA VAL A 221 -3.99 29.57 -2.53
C VAL A 221 -4.66 29.65 -3.89
N PHE A 222 -5.32 30.76 -4.21
CA PHE A 222 -5.94 30.98 -5.53
C PHE A 222 -4.87 31.03 -6.62
N ASP A 223 -3.83 31.83 -6.46
CA ASP A 223 -2.78 32.04 -7.45
C ASP A 223 -1.99 30.75 -7.77
N ALA A 224 -1.79 29.91 -6.78
CA ALA A 224 -1.11 28.62 -6.92
C ALA A 224 -2.03 27.49 -7.43
N ALA A 225 -3.35 27.71 -7.50
CA ALA A 225 -4.25 26.72 -8.09
C ALA A 225 -4.02 26.59 -9.60
N PRO A 226 -4.20 25.39 -10.19
CA PRO A 226 -4.09 25.17 -11.62
C PRO A 226 -4.99 26.15 -12.42
N ASP A 227 -4.51 26.56 -13.62
CA ASP A 227 -5.23 27.52 -14.47
C ASP A 227 -6.66 27.09 -14.76
N ALA A 228 -6.90 25.81 -15.00
CA ALA A 228 -8.24 25.27 -15.22
C ALA A 228 -9.18 25.52 -14.02
N GLU A 229 -8.67 25.40 -12.80
CA GLU A 229 -9.46 25.66 -11.59
C GLU A 229 -9.71 27.16 -11.37
N ARG A 230 -8.70 28.00 -11.63
CA ARG A 230 -8.86 29.48 -11.56
C ARG A 230 -9.85 30.00 -12.59
N ALA A 231 -9.84 29.44 -13.80
CA ALA A 231 -10.77 29.83 -14.87
C ALA A 231 -12.25 29.56 -14.50
N HIS A 232 -12.52 28.59 -13.62
CA HIS A 232 -13.87 28.33 -13.15
C HIS A 232 -14.38 29.32 -12.09
N ASP A 233 -13.51 30.15 -11.52
CA ASP A 233 -13.87 31.13 -10.50
C ASP A 233 -12.98 32.40 -10.61
N PHE A 234 -12.91 32.97 -11.82
CA PHE A 234 -12.08 34.15 -12.09
C PHE A 234 -12.46 35.38 -11.21
N ALA A 235 -13.67 35.42 -10.72
CA ALA A 235 -14.16 36.48 -9.80
C ALA A 235 -13.73 36.22 -8.34
N MET A 236 -13.06 35.11 -8.05
CA MET A 236 -12.59 34.73 -6.72
C MET A 236 -13.69 34.74 -5.65
N LEU A 237 -14.89 34.23 -5.97
CA LEU A 237 -16.01 34.14 -5.03
C LEU A 237 -15.87 33.00 -4.03
N GLY A 238 -15.01 32.05 -4.32
CA GLY A 238 -14.72 30.91 -3.46
C GLY A 238 -13.86 31.24 -2.24
N VAL A 239 -13.47 30.21 -1.53
CA VAL A 239 -12.66 30.29 -0.31
C VAL A 239 -11.45 29.36 -0.37
N ALA A 240 -10.38 29.73 0.31
CA ALA A 240 -9.24 28.89 0.52
C ALA A 240 -9.47 27.98 1.75
N VAL A 241 -9.18 26.73 1.60
CA VAL A 241 -9.19 25.72 2.67
C VAL A 241 -7.79 25.21 2.87
N LEU A 242 -7.29 25.29 4.10
CA LEU A 242 -6.03 24.70 4.53
C LEU A 242 -6.32 23.37 5.26
N VAL A 243 -5.44 22.39 5.09
CA VAL A 243 -5.53 21.09 5.75
C VAL A 243 -4.25 20.86 6.54
N ASP A 244 -4.34 20.97 7.85
CA ASP A 244 -3.25 20.60 8.77
C ASP A 244 -3.16 19.08 8.80
N LEU A 245 -2.03 18.53 8.36
CA LEU A 245 -1.85 17.08 8.24
C LEU A 245 -1.53 16.46 9.60
N ASP A 246 -2.30 15.45 9.98
CA ASP A 246 -2.07 14.63 11.16
C ASP A 246 -1.31 13.33 10.80
N ARG A 247 -1.54 12.80 9.59
CA ARG A 247 -0.95 11.53 9.13
C ARG A 247 -0.81 11.50 7.62
N VAL A 248 0.32 10.98 7.16
CA VAL A 248 0.56 10.68 5.74
C VAL A 248 1.09 9.27 5.61
N GLU A 249 0.44 8.44 4.83
CA GLU A 249 0.87 7.07 4.56
C GLU A 249 0.78 6.77 3.07
N GLY A 250 1.74 6.03 2.58
CA GLY A 250 1.69 5.63 1.19
C GLY A 250 2.98 5.00 0.70
N TYR A 251 3.00 4.81 -0.59
CA TYR A 251 4.15 4.28 -1.30
C TYR A 251 4.23 4.89 -2.70
N SER A 252 5.43 5.11 -3.18
CA SER A 252 5.69 5.27 -4.60
C SER A 252 5.96 3.89 -5.21
N GLY A 253 5.36 3.61 -6.34
CA GLY A 253 5.68 2.43 -7.13
C GLY A 253 7.15 2.41 -7.51
N LEU A 254 7.53 1.65 -8.47
CA LEU A 254 8.91 1.40 -8.90
C LEU A 254 9.81 2.65 -8.88
N GLY A 255 10.51 2.85 -7.77
CA GLY A 255 11.68 3.73 -7.73
C GLY A 255 12.87 3.09 -8.46
N PRO A 256 14.00 3.81 -8.63
CA PRO A 256 15.21 3.25 -9.20
C PRO A 256 15.60 1.96 -8.46
N GLY A 257 15.67 0.84 -9.17
CA GLY A 257 15.93 -0.48 -8.57
C GLY A 257 14.72 -1.29 -8.16
N GLY A 258 13.48 -0.87 -8.50
CA GLY A 258 12.26 -1.64 -8.20
C GLY A 258 11.85 -1.64 -6.72
N GLN A 259 12.43 -0.78 -5.91
CA GLN A 259 12.08 -0.65 -4.50
C GLN A 259 10.85 0.24 -4.33
N VAL A 260 9.84 -0.26 -3.63
CA VAL A 260 8.68 0.52 -3.24
C VAL A 260 9.07 1.39 -2.05
N GLY A 261 9.19 2.70 -2.26
CA GLY A 261 9.36 3.65 -1.17
C GLY A 261 8.06 3.74 -0.36
N GLN A 262 8.06 3.21 0.87
CA GLN A 262 6.95 3.41 1.79
C GLN A 262 7.24 4.61 2.69
N VAL A 263 6.22 5.43 2.92
CA VAL A 263 6.26 6.50 3.91
C VAL A 263 5.15 6.30 4.94
N ARG A 264 5.46 6.61 6.17
CA ARG A 264 4.52 6.75 7.27
C ARG A 264 4.94 7.93 8.11
N MET A 265 4.14 8.98 8.07
CA MET A 265 4.38 10.20 8.83
C MET A 265 3.21 10.42 9.77
N GLN A 266 3.47 10.91 10.96
CA GLN A 266 2.45 11.19 11.96
C GLN A 266 2.83 12.42 12.76
N ARG A 267 1.87 13.33 12.94
CA ARG A 267 2.05 14.48 13.83
C ARG A 267 2.18 13.98 15.26
N ASP A 268 3.17 14.49 15.97
CA ASP A 268 3.28 14.22 17.41
C ASP A 268 2.09 14.86 18.14
N THR A 269 1.22 14.03 18.70
CA THR A 269 0.03 14.47 19.43
C THR A 269 0.29 14.60 20.92
N ARG A 270 1.54 14.44 21.38
CA ARG A 270 1.85 14.69 22.77
C ARG A 270 1.58 16.17 23.10
N PRO A 271 0.79 16.48 24.13
CA PRO A 271 0.65 17.85 24.58
C PRO A 271 2.05 18.38 24.93
N ALA A 272 2.38 19.57 24.49
CA ALA A 272 3.58 20.26 24.92
C ALA A 272 3.53 20.32 26.46
N SER A 273 4.50 19.67 27.09
CA SER A 273 4.68 19.62 28.55
C SER A 273 5.02 20.98 29.12
#